data_5aed6177f8e92d825b53d8a3632598b7
#
_entry.id   5aed6177f8e92d825b53d8a3632598b7
#
_cell.length_a   1.000
_cell.length_b   1.000
_cell.length_c   1.000
_cell.angle_alpha   90.00
_cell.angle_beta   90.00
_cell.angle_gamma   90.00
#
_symmetry.space_group_name_H-M   'P 1'
#
loop_
_entity.id
_entity.type
_entity.pdbx_description
1 polymer ?
#
loop_
_entity_poly.entity_id
_entity_poly.type
_entity_poly.pdbx_seq_one_letter_code
_entity_poly.pdbx_strand_id
1 'polypeptide(L)' 'MPTGIVRSFNVKSGFGFIRPDDGSKDVFVHSGAVKRAGLPPLQQNQRVSYAVRSELDGRRSAIDLKVVP' A
#
# COMPACT_ATOMS: atom_id res chain seq x y z
N MET A 1 2.87 13.55 -1.11
CA MET A 1 2.87 12.09 -0.97
C MET A 1 1.91 11.49 -1.98
N PRO A 2 2.28 10.42 -2.66
CA PRO A 2 1.36 9.78 -3.61
C PRO A 2 0.16 9.18 -2.88
N THR A 3 -0.94 9.08 -3.61
CA THR A 3 -2.16 8.45 -3.14
C THR A 3 -2.59 7.37 -4.12
N GLY A 4 -3.40 6.44 -3.65
CA GLY A 4 -3.90 5.37 -4.49
C GLY A 4 -5.05 4.62 -3.84
N ILE A 5 -5.56 3.65 -4.58
CA ILE A 5 -6.67 2.81 -4.15
C ILE A 5 -6.16 1.40 -3.91
N VAL A 6 -6.50 0.81 -2.78
CA VAL A 6 -6.14 -0.57 -2.48
C VAL A 6 -6.89 -1.49 -3.45
N ARG A 7 -6.15 -2.21 -4.29
CA ARG A 7 -6.74 -3.17 -5.21
C ARG A 7 -7.07 -4.48 -4.52
N SER A 8 -6.16 -4.94 -3.70
CA SER A 8 -6.36 -6.16 -2.94
C SER A 8 -5.43 -6.14 -1.73
N PHE A 9 -5.85 -6.82 -0.69
CA PHE A 9 -5.01 -7.04 0.48
C PHE A 9 -5.41 -8.36 1.11
N ASN A 10 -4.44 -9.25 1.27
CA ASN A 10 -4.67 -10.57 1.82
C ASN A 10 -3.99 -10.66 3.18
N VAL A 11 -4.79 -10.72 4.23
CA VAL A 11 -4.28 -10.80 5.61
C VAL A 11 -3.49 -12.08 5.83
N LYS A 12 -3.93 -13.18 5.23
CA LYS A 12 -3.27 -14.48 5.38
C LYS A 12 -1.90 -14.49 4.73
N SER A 13 -1.81 -13.92 3.52
CA SER A 13 -0.52 -13.81 2.82
C SER A 13 0.36 -12.71 3.38
N GLY A 14 -0.25 -11.71 4.01
CA GLY A 14 0.47 -10.60 4.61
C GLY A 14 0.91 -9.54 3.62
N PHE A 15 0.25 -9.43 2.45
CA PHE A 15 0.59 -8.40 1.47
C PHE A 15 -0.61 -8.08 0.58
N GLY A 16 -0.47 -6.98 -0.12
CA GLY A 16 -1.48 -6.54 -1.08
C GLY A 16 -0.89 -5.57 -2.08
N PHE A 17 -1.76 -4.96 -2.87
CA PHE A 17 -1.35 -4.02 -3.92
C PHE A 17 -2.20 -2.76 -3.87
N ILE A 18 -1.56 -1.63 -4.15
CA ILE A 18 -2.20 -0.33 -4.24
C ILE A 18 -2.07 0.13 -5.69
N ARG A 19 -3.18 0.57 -6.27
CA ARG A 19 -3.18 1.17 -7.59
C ARG A 19 -2.98 2.68 -7.43
N PRO A 20 -1.83 3.23 -7.90
CA PRO A 20 -1.60 4.66 -7.80
C PRO A 20 -2.62 5.47 -8.59
N ASP A 21 -2.97 6.65 -8.06
CA ASP A 21 -3.93 7.54 -8.71
C ASP A 21 -3.41 8.05 -10.07
N ASP A 22 -2.10 8.11 -10.24
CA ASP A 22 -1.48 8.61 -11.47
C ASP A 22 -1.41 7.58 -12.61
N GLY A 23 -1.95 6.39 -12.38
CA GLY A 23 -1.95 5.32 -13.38
C GLY A 23 -0.64 4.55 -13.50
N SER A 24 0.30 4.76 -12.59
CA SER A 24 1.55 4.00 -12.54
C SER A 24 1.29 2.53 -12.22
N LYS A 25 2.35 1.73 -12.29
CA LYS A 25 2.27 0.32 -11.91
C LYS A 25 1.88 0.17 -10.45
N ASP A 26 1.18 -0.93 -10.14
CA ASP A 26 0.76 -1.23 -8.78
C ASP A 26 1.95 -1.22 -7.82
N VAL A 27 1.70 -0.70 -6.63
CA VAL A 27 2.70 -0.64 -5.57
C VAL A 27 2.40 -1.75 -4.56
N PHE A 28 3.43 -2.50 -4.20
CA PHE A 28 3.31 -3.58 -3.23
C PHE A 28 3.18 -3.00 -1.83
N VAL A 29 2.27 -3.55 -1.02
CA VAL A 29 2.13 -3.17 0.38
C VAL A 29 2.19 -4.41 1.25
N HIS A 30 3.08 -4.39 2.25
CA HIS A 30 3.27 -5.50 3.17
C HIS A 30 2.51 -5.25 4.47
N SER A 31 2.05 -6.33 5.10
CA SER A 31 1.32 -6.23 6.37
C SER A 31 2.13 -5.53 7.46
N GLY A 32 3.45 -5.69 7.43
CA GLY A 32 4.33 -5.00 8.36
C GLY A 32 4.25 -3.48 8.25
N ALA A 33 4.10 -2.96 7.02
CA ALA A 33 3.93 -1.52 6.81
C ALA A 33 2.60 -1.03 7.37
N VAL A 34 1.55 -1.84 7.22
CA VAL A 34 0.22 -1.52 7.76
C VAL A 34 0.25 -1.47 9.28
N LYS A 35 0.89 -2.45 9.90
CA LYS A 35 1.03 -2.49 11.36
C LYS A 35 1.86 -1.32 11.88
N ARG A 36 2.93 -0.99 11.19
CA ARG A 36 3.79 0.12 11.54
C ARG A 36 3.06 1.45 11.52
N ALA A 37 2.13 1.59 10.58
CA ALA A 37 1.29 2.78 10.49
C ALA A 37 0.18 2.82 11.54
N GLY A 38 -0.01 1.73 12.30
CA GLY A 38 -1.06 1.64 13.30
C GLY A 38 -2.44 1.47 12.71
N LEU A 39 -2.52 0.96 11.48
CA LEU A 39 -3.79 0.80 10.79
C LEU A 39 -4.32 -0.62 10.92
N PRO A 40 -5.66 -0.79 10.88
CA PRO A 40 -6.25 -2.11 10.73
C PRO A 40 -5.94 -2.66 9.33
N PRO A 41 -6.19 -3.96 9.08
CA PRO A 41 -5.97 -4.50 7.74
C PRO A 41 -6.67 -3.68 6.67
N LEU A 42 -5.95 -3.43 5.57
CA LEU A 42 -6.49 -2.64 4.47
C LEU A 42 -7.64 -3.39 3.79
N GLN A 43 -8.60 -2.63 3.31
CA GLN A 43 -9.76 -3.18 2.60
C GLN A 43 -9.71 -2.78 1.14
N GLN A 44 -10.30 -3.62 0.30
CA GLN A 44 -10.41 -3.35 -1.13
C GLN A 44 -11.14 -2.02 -1.36
N ASN A 45 -10.64 -1.25 -2.32
CA ASN A 45 -11.17 0.06 -2.69
C ASN A 45 -10.94 1.17 -1.66
N GLN A 46 -10.16 0.89 -0.61
CA GLN A 46 -9.82 1.90 0.38
C GLN A 46 -8.80 2.87 -0.21
N ARG A 47 -9.00 4.16 0.02
CA ARG A 47 -8.05 5.18 -0.44
C ARG A 47 -6.99 5.42 0.61
N VAL A 48 -5.74 5.42 0.18
CA VAL A 48 -4.60 5.60 1.09
C VAL A 48 -3.57 6.53 0.49
N SER A 49 -2.86 7.25 1.35
CA SER A 49 -1.62 7.93 0.96
C SER A 49 -0.44 7.12 1.46
N TYR A 50 0.67 7.24 0.79
CA TYR A 50 1.85 6.42 1.12
C TYR A 50 3.11 7.07 0.56
N ALA A 51 4.27 6.63 1.05
CA ALA A 51 5.55 6.91 0.43
C ALA A 51 6.00 5.66 -0.31
N VAL A 52 6.79 5.83 -1.35
CA VAL A 52 7.30 4.72 -2.15
C VAL A 52 8.74 4.45 -1.77
N ARG A 53 9.03 3.19 -1.48
CA ARG A 53 10.38 2.74 -1.23
C ARG A 53 10.79 1.74 -2.31
N SER A 54 11.93 1.99 -2.95
CA SER A 54 12.47 1.06 -3.94
C SER A 54 13.22 -0.06 -3.25
N GLU A 55 12.90 -1.29 -3.59
CA GLU A 55 13.60 -2.46 -3.09
C GLU A 55 14.73 -2.86 -4.05
N LEU A 56 15.67 -3.64 -3.53
CA LEU A 56 16.84 -4.06 -4.30
C LEU A 56 16.49 -4.88 -5.54
N ASP A 57 15.36 -5.58 -5.51
CA ASP A 57 14.89 -6.39 -6.63
C ASP A 57 14.09 -5.61 -7.66
N GLY A 58 14.01 -4.28 -7.52
CA GLY A 58 13.28 -3.42 -8.44
C GLY A 58 11.81 -3.21 -8.09
N ARG A 59 11.33 -3.81 -7.02
CA ARG A 59 9.95 -3.61 -6.57
C ARG A 59 9.79 -2.27 -5.87
N ARG A 60 8.58 -1.75 -5.97
CA ARG A 60 8.20 -0.56 -5.21
C ARG A 60 7.28 -0.99 -4.07
N SER A 61 7.61 -0.57 -2.86
CA SER A 61 6.82 -0.86 -1.68
C SER A 61 6.22 0.40 -1.11
N ALA A 62 4.99 0.31 -0.62
CA ALA A 62 4.35 1.42 0.07
C ALA A 62 4.75 1.41 1.54
N ILE A 63 5.15 2.57 2.03
CA ILE A 63 5.46 2.78 3.44
C ILE A 63 4.76 4.06 3.92
N ASP A 64 4.79 4.31 5.24
CA ASP A 64 4.17 5.50 5.82
C ASP A 64 2.70 5.65 5.40
N LEU A 65 1.96 4.56 5.51
CA LEU A 65 0.58 4.51 5.07
C LEU A 65 -0.34 5.37 5.94
N LYS A 66 -1.28 6.05 5.28
CA LYS A 66 -2.36 6.78 5.96
C LYS A 66 -3.65 6.57 5.19
N VAL A 67 -4.74 6.38 5.91
CA VAL A 67 -6.06 6.29 5.28
C VAL A 67 -6.51 7.69 4.92
N VAL A 68 -6.96 7.86 3.68
CA VAL A 68 -7.47 9.14 3.19
C VAL A 68 -8.98 9.08 3.19
N PRO A 69 -9.66 10.06 3.83
CA PRO A 69 -11.13 10.09 3.84
C PRO A 69 -11.74 10.24 2.45
#